data_9cf1df296f91c4966ceb441b85b7fb2e
#
_entry.id   9cf1df296f91c4966ceb441b85b7fb2e
#
_cell.length_a   1.000
_cell.length_b   1.000
_cell.length_c   1.000
_cell.angle_alpha   90.00
_cell.angle_beta   90.00
_cell.angle_gamma   90.00
#
_symmetry.space_group_name_H-M   'P 1'
#
loop_
_entity.id
_entity.type
_entity.pdbx_description
1 polymer ?
#
loop_
_entity_poly.entity_id
_entity_poly.type
_entity_poly.pdbx_seq_one_letter_code
_entity_poly.pdbx_strand_id
1 'polypeptide(L)'
;AANTEEALKDLSDMGIPIMPFGNIGGLSGTLMTRSKIKGIPASCLFAEVLNQYPDPRAAAAMVDTLNKKLDTKIDPEPLLKEAEEIEARLKELANTVQDGQESPAYS
;
A
#
# COMPACT_ATOMS: atom_id res chain seq x y z
N ALA A 1 -1.84 1.75 11.81
CA ALA A 1 -1.44 2.37 13.09
C ALA A 1 -2.37 3.52 13.45
N ALA A 2 -2.54 3.74 14.73
CA ALA A 2 -3.38 4.82 15.24
C ALA A 2 -2.78 5.40 16.52
N ASN A 3 -3.16 6.63 16.86
CA ASN A 3 -2.63 7.32 18.02
C ASN A 3 -3.52 7.22 19.29
N THR A 4 -4.67 6.57 19.21
CA THR A 4 -5.57 6.32 20.33
C THR A 4 -6.04 4.86 20.30
N GLU A 5 -6.45 4.34 21.48
CA GLU A 5 -7.00 2.99 21.58
C GLU A 5 -8.31 2.85 20.79
N GLU A 6 -9.14 3.88 20.83
CA GLU A 6 -10.40 3.89 20.09
C GLU A 6 -10.18 3.81 18.58
N ALA A 7 -9.24 4.59 18.04
CA ALA A 7 -8.90 4.53 16.62
C ALA A 7 -8.28 3.18 16.23
N LEU A 8 -7.47 2.59 17.10
CA LEU A 8 -6.93 1.24 16.90
C LEU A 8 -8.04 0.21 16.85
N LYS A 9 -9.01 0.30 17.74
CA LYS A 9 -10.15 -0.60 17.76
C LYS A 9 -10.97 -0.50 16.48
N ASP A 10 -11.22 0.72 16.02
CA ASP A 10 -11.94 0.94 14.75
C ASP A 10 -11.25 0.25 13.57
N LEU A 11 -9.93 0.36 13.49
CA LEU A 11 -9.15 -0.32 12.45
C LEU A 11 -9.24 -1.85 12.59
N SER A 12 -9.13 -2.35 13.80
CA SER A 12 -9.25 -3.78 14.09
C SER A 12 -10.63 -4.32 13.73
N ASP A 13 -11.68 -3.58 14.04
CA ASP A 13 -13.06 -3.94 13.72
C ASP A 13 -13.29 -4.00 12.19
N MET A 14 -12.53 -3.24 11.42
CA MET A 14 -12.54 -3.29 9.95
C MET A 14 -11.73 -4.46 9.38
N GLY A 15 -11.11 -5.28 10.22
CA GLY A 15 -10.27 -6.39 9.78
C GLY A 15 -8.88 -5.96 9.29
N ILE A 16 -8.46 -4.75 9.62
CA ILE A 16 -7.13 -4.25 9.23
C ILE A 16 -6.09 -4.75 10.23
N PRO A 17 -5.05 -5.47 9.77
CA PRO A 17 -3.98 -5.90 10.68
C PRO A 17 -3.29 -4.71 11.33
N ILE A 18 -3.08 -4.78 12.63
CA ILE A 18 -2.38 -3.74 13.37
C ILE A 18 -0.88 -4.04 13.36
N MET A 19 -0.08 -3.03 13.05
CA MET A 19 1.37 -3.13 13.11
C MET A 19 1.82 -3.36 14.55
N PRO A 20 2.42 -4.52 14.89
CA PRO A 20 2.74 -4.83 16.29
C PRO A 20 3.85 -3.95 16.85
N PHE A 21 4.80 -3.54 16.01
CA PHE A 21 5.86 -2.61 16.36
C PHE A 21 6.45 -2.03 15.07
N GLY A 22 7.18 -0.95 15.21
CA GLY A 22 7.83 -0.27 14.09
C GLY A 22 7.91 1.22 14.32
N ASN A 23 8.63 1.89 13.44
CA ASN A 23 8.79 3.34 13.49
C ASN A 23 8.13 3.96 12.26
N ILE A 24 7.34 5.00 12.48
CA ILE A 24 6.74 5.79 11.42
C ILE A 24 7.51 7.11 11.35
N GLY A 25 8.27 7.30 10.28
CA GLY A 25 9.06 8.50 10.07
C GLY A 25 8.40 9.50 9.14
N GLY A 26 9.10 10.58 8.89
CA GLY A 26 8.69 11.62 7.94
C GLY A 26 7.41 12.34 8.33
N LEU A 27 6.66 12.79 7.32
CA LEU A 27 5.44 13.56 7.51
C LEU A 27 4.37 12.79 8.27
N SER A 28 4.20 11.50 7.96
CA SER A 28 3.21 10.64 8.61
C SER A 28 3.47 10.55 10.12
N GLY A 29 4.71 10.29 10.50
CA GLY A 29 5.10 10.23 11.92
C GLY A 29 4.88 11.55 12.63
N THR A 30 5.22 12.66 12.00
CA THR A 30 5.02 14.02 12.53
C THR A 30 3.52 14.31 12.73
N LEU A 31 2.69 13.98 11.77
CA LEU A 31 1.24 14.18 11.85
C LEU A 31 0.63 13.35 12.97
N MET A 32 1.04 12.09 13.10
CA MET A 32 0.55 11.21 14.18
C MET A 32 0.89 11.75 15.56
N THR A 33 2.12 12.21 15.74
CA THR A 33 2.59 12.77 17.01
C THR A 33 1.89 14.08 17.34
N ARG A 34 1.82 15.00 16.39
CA ARG A 34 1.16 16.29 16.56
C ARG A 34 -0.33 16.13 16.87
N SER A 35 -0.99 15.23 16.17
CA SER A 35 -2.40 14.93 16.39
C SER A 35 -2.63 14.41 17.81
N LYS A 36 -1.75 13.55 18.30
CA LYS A 36 -1.84 13.02 19.68
C LYS A 36 -1.70 14.14 20.72
N ILE A 37 -0.74 15.02 20.51
CA ILE A 37 -0.51 16.17 21.42
C ILE A 37 -1.75 17.08 21.46
N LYS A 38 -2.41 17.28 20.33
CA LYS A 38 -3.61 18.12 20.23
C LYS A 38 -4.90 17.39 20.58
N GLY A 39 -4.84 16.12 20.93
CA GLY A 39 -6.03 15.34 21.27
C GLY A 39 -6.90 14.97 20.07
N ILE A 40 -6.34 14.97 18.86
CA ILE A 40 -7.06 14.63 17.63
C ILE A 40 -6.78 13.15 17.31
N PRO A 41 -7.82 12.28 17.25
CA PRO A 41 -7.63 10.90 16.83
C PRO A 41 -7.12 10.85 15.38
N ALA A 42 -6.07 10.09 15.15
CA ALA A 42 -5.49 9.93 13.83
C ALA A 42 -5.12 8.47 13.57
N SER A 43 -5.26 8.06 12.34
CA SER A 43 -4.90 6.73 11.87
C SER A 43 -3.98 6.85 10.65
N CYS A 44 -3.07 5.91 10.53
CA CYS A 44 -2.18 5.81 9.38
C CYS A 44 -2.31 4.42 8.79
N LEU A 45 -2.59 4.35 7.49
CA LEU A 45 -2.74 3.10 6.77
C LEU A 45 -1.55 2.90 5.84
N PHE A 46 -1.03 1.69 5.84
CA PHE A 46 0.08 1.29 4.98
C PHE A 46 -0.34 0.08 4.16
N ALA A 47 -0.11 0.14 2.86
CA ALA A 47 -0.27 -1.02 2.00
C ALA A 47 1.09 -1.67 1.79
N GLU A 48 1.15 -2.98 1.95
CA GLU A 48 2.38 -3.74 1.72
C GLU A 48 2.66 -3.82 0.22
N VAL A 49 3.90 -3.53 -0.15
CA VAL A 49 4.36 -3.61 -1.53
C VAL A 49 5.56 -4.54 -1.63
N LEU A 50 5.69 -5.23 -2.75
CA LEU A 50 6.75 -6.23 -2.94
C LEU A 50 8.05 -5.65 -3.45
N ASN A 51 8.03 -4.44 -4.00
CA ASN A 51 9.21 -3.80 -4.57
C ASN A 51 9.08 -2.27 -4.53
N GLN A 52 10.12 -1.59 -5.03
CA GLN A 52 10.18 -0.12 -5.04
C GLN A 52 9.41 0.54 -6.19
N TYR A 53 8.82 -0.25 -7.08
CA TYR A 53 8.05 0.26 -8.20
C TYR A 53 6.62 0.60 -7.79
N PRO A 54 5.94 1.49 -8.52
CA PRO A 54 4.53 1.74 -8.29
C PRO A 54 3.73 0.45 -8.31
N ASP A 55 2.89 0.26 -7.31
CA ASP A 55 2.09 -0.95 -7.16
C ASP A 55 0.59 -0.61 -7.20
N PRO A 56 -0.05 -0.71 -8.38
CA PRO A 56 -1.48 -0.39 -8.50
C PRO A 56 -2.39 -1.34 -7.72
N ARG A 57 -1.97 -2.58 -7.44
CA ARG A 57 -2.76 -3.49 -6.59
C ARG A 57 -2.77 -3.02 -5.15
N ALA A 58 -1.64 -2.58 -4.63
CA ALA A 58 -1.57 -2.00 -3.30
C ALA A 58 -2.43 -0.73 -3.22
N ALA A 59 -2.38 0.11 -4.26
CA ALA A 59 -3.23 1.29 -4.35
C ALA A 59 -4.71 0.93 -4.38
N ALA A 60 -5.10 -0.10 -5.14
CA ALA A 60 -6.49 -0.58 -5.19
C ALA A 60 -6.96 -1.10 -3.84
N ALA A 61 -6.12 -1.85 -3.14
CA ALA A 61 -6.41 -2.32 -1.78
C ALA A 61 -6.62 -1.15 -0.82
N MET A 62 -5.81 -0.11 -0.95
CA MET A 62 -5.95 1.11 -0.16
C MET A 62 -7.28 1.83 -0.46
N VAL A 63 -7.66 1.92 -1.73
CA VAL A 63 -8.95 2.51 -2.13
C VAL A 63 -10.12 1.72 -1.55
N ASP A 64 -10.09 0.40 -1.61
CA ASP A 64 -11.13 -0.45 -1.01
C ASP A 64 -11.24 -0.22 0.50
N THR A 65 -10.12 -0.14 1.19
CA THR A 65 -10.09 0.10 2.63
C THR A 65 -10.65 1.48 2.97
N LEU A 66 -10.25 2.50 2.24
CA LEU A 66 -10.74 3.87 2.42
C LEU A 66 -12.23 3.99 2.10
N ASN A 67 -12.72 3.26 1.09
CA ASN A 67 -14.16 3.22 0.79
C ASN A 67 -14.97 2.71 1.98
N LYS A 68 -14.49 1.67 2.65
CA LYS A 68 -15.15 1.14 3.85
C LYS A 68 -15.10 2.11 5.01
N LYS A 69 -13.95 2.74 5.22
CA LYS A 69 -13.74 3.65 6.36
C LYS A 69 -14.51 4.97 6.21
N LEU A 70 -14.56 5.52 4.99
CA LEU A 70 -15.15 6.83 4.70
C LEU A 70 -16.56 6.73 4.07
N ASP A 71 -17.08 5.52 3.90
CA ASP A 71 -18.36 5.26 3.24
C ASP A 71 -18.42 5.89 1.85
N THR A 72 -17.35 5.74 1.09
CA THR A 72 -17.25 6.21 -0.29
C THR A 72 -17.36 5.06 -1.28
N LYS A 73 -17.54 5.37 -2.55
CA LYS A 73 -17.73 4.38 -3.63
C LYS A 73 -16.79 4.65 -4.80
N ILE A 74 -15.53 4.86 -4.52
CA ILE A 74 -14.52 5.04 -5.56
C ILE A 74 -14.21 3.67 -6.17
N ASP A 75 -14.23 3.60 -7.51
CA ASP A 75 -13.99 2.36 -8.23
C ASP A 75 -12.49 2.07 -8.34
N PRO A 76 -11.99 0.94 -7.79
CA PRO A 76 -10.58 0.56 -7.92
C PRO A 76 -10.23 -0.13 -9.24
N GLU A 77 -11.21 -0.43 -10.09
CA GLU A 77 -11.02 -1.21 -11.31
C GLU A 77 -9.96 -0.63 -12.27
N PRO A 78 -9.88 0.69 -12.49
CA PRO A 78 -8.81 1.25 -13.32
C PRO A 78 -7.41 0.92 -12.79
N LEU A 79 -7.22 0.90 -11.47
CA LEU A 79 -5.94 0.53 -10.84
C LEU A 79 -5.64 -0.95 -11.02
N LEU A 80 -6.63 -1.82 -10.94
CA LEU A 80 -6.47 -3.26 -11.15
C LEU A 80 -6.10 -3.57 -12.59
N LYS A 81 -6.70 -2.88 -13.56
CA LYS A 81 -6.33 -3.00 -14.97
C LYS A 81 -4.88 -2.57 -15.22
N GLU A 82 -4.47 -1.47 -14.62
CA GLU A 82 -3.08 -1.00 -14.70
C GLU A 82 -2.12 -2.03 -14.10
N ALA A 83 -2.49 -2.65 -12.99
CA ALA A 83 -1.71 -3.71 -12.37
C ALA A 83 -1.53 -4.91 -13.30
N GLU A 84 -2.59 -5.34 -13.96
CA GLU A 84 -2.54 -6.43 -14.92
C GLU A 84 -1.61 -6.12 -16.11
N GLU A 85 -1.67 -4.90 -16.62
CA GLU A 85 -0.79 -4.45 -17.71
C GLU A 85 0.68 -4.43 -17.28
N ILE A 86 0.97 -3.92 -16.08
CA ILE A 86 2.33 -3.88 -15.54
C ILE A 86 2.85 -5.30 -15.32
N GLU A 87 2.05 -6.19 -14.75
CA GLU A 87 2.42 -7.59 -14.53
C GLU A 87 2.72 -8.30 -15.85
N ALA A 88 1.91 -8.06 -16.89
CA ALA A 88 2.15 -8.61 -18.22
C ALA A 88 3.46 -8.11 -18.81
N ARG A 89 3.76 -6.83 -18.68
CA ARG A 89 5.03 -6.25 -19.16
C ARG A 89 6.24 -6.80 -18.41
N LEU A 90 6.13 -6.94 -17.08
CA LEU A 90 7.21 -7.53 -16.28
C LEU A 90 7.47 -8.98 -16.66
N LYS A 91 6.43 -9.75 -16.92
CA LYS A 91 6.56 -11.11 -17.38
C LYS A 91 7.25 -11.19 -18.75
N GLU A 92 6.88 -10.31 -19.66
CA GLU A 92 7.50 -10.19 -20.98
C GLU A 92 8.99 -9.82 -20.88
N LEU A 93 9.32 -8.86 -20.01
CA LEU A 93 10.70 -8.46 -19.75
C LEU A 93 11.51 -9.60 -19.14
N ALA A 94 10.94 -10.36 -18.22
CA ALA A 94 11.60 -11.52 -17.63
C ALA A 94 11.94 -12.57 -18.69
N ASN A 95 11.03 -12.83 -19.63
CA ASN A 95 11.26 -13.73 -20.73
C ASN A 95 12.36 -13.20 -21.66
N THR A 96 12.38 -11.91 -21.94
CA THR A 96 13.41 -11.26 -22.77
C THR A 96 14.79 -11.33 -22.10
N VAL A 97 14.86 -11.13 -20.79
CA VAL A 97 16.11 -11.25 -20.03
C VAL A 97 16.63 -12.69 -20.04
N GLN A 98 15.75 -13.68 -19.91
CA GLN A 98 16.12 -15.08 -20.01
C GLN A 98 16.71 -15.41 -21.39
N ASP A 99 16.05 -14.97 -22.46
CA ASP A 99 16.53 -15.14 -23.83
C ASP A 99 17.87 -14.41 -24.04
N GLY A 100 18.02 -13.24 -23.45
CA GLY A 100 19.26 -12.47 -23.48
C GLY A 100 20.44 -13.13 -22.76
N GLN A 101 20.16 -13.84 -21.67
CA GLN A 101 21.19 -14.58 -20.92
C GLN A 101 21.71 -15.80 -21.68
N GLU A 102 20.93 -16.36 -22.55
CA GLU A 102 21.33 -17.47 -23.43
C GLU A 102 22.08 -16.99 -24.66
N SER A 103 22.14 -15.69 -24.90
CA SER A 103 22.79 -15.09 -26.04
C SER A 103 24.30 -15.00 -25.84
N PRO A 104 25.13 -15.51 -26.79
CA PRO A 104 26.59 -15.40 -26.73
C PRO A 104 27.10 -13.96 -26.76
N ALA A 105 26.29 -12.99 -27.10
CA ALA A 105 26.68 -11.58 -27.18
C ALA A 105 27.08 -10.98 -25.82
N TYR A 106 26.78 -11.65 -24.74
CA TYR A 106 27.10 -11.20 -23.34
C TYR A 106 28.25 -11.96 -22.71
N SER A 107 28.86 -12.86 -23.42
CA SER A 107 30.02 -13.61 -22.95
C SER A 107 31.34 -12.86 -23.15
#